data_7af49cbd424226bad30a4c4c0d29c2bd
#
_entry.id   7af49cbd424226bad30a4c4c0d29c2bd
#
_cell.length_a   1.000
_cell.length_b   1.000
_cell.length_c   1.000
_cell.angle_alpha   90.00
_cell.angle_beta   90.00
_cell.angle_gamma   90.00
#
_symmetry.space_group_name_H-M   'P 1'
#
loop_
_entity.id
_entity.type
_entity.pdbx_description
1 polymer ?
#
loop_
_entity_poly.entity_id
_entity_poly.type
_entity_poly.pdbx_seq_one_letter_code
_entity_poly.pdbx_strand_id
1 'polypeptide(L)'
;MEDQAEELRELMGNTPSSTQKKDESSSHKTRIIAITSGKGGVGKTNMAVNMAIAYAQLGKKVILIDGDLGMANVNVLLNVVPQYNLMQVINRQKTMSEIILDTEVGIKFIAGANGFSKIANLSVEELDYFAKQFAQLGNADIIIIDTGAGIANNVLQFVAAADEVYVVTTPEPTAITDAYGMIKIITTELGERNINIKLLVNRVHSAEEGKKISDRIITIVGQFLNYKVDYIGFVYDDSVVSASVIRQKPFMVVNPTSKPAQCIKHIVGRIEKTDLGTSDGVSSFLKKFLRKK
;
A
#
# COMPACT_ATOMS: atom_id res chain seq x y z
N MET A 1 6.36 -56.43 -17.39
CA MET A 1 5.79 -55.13 -17.06
C MET A 1 6.90 -54.09 -16.82
N GLU A 2 7.91 -54.09 -17.71
CA GLU A 2 9.07 -53.19 -17.59
C GLU A 2 9.25 -52.27 -18.81
N ASP A 3 8.28 -52.20 -19.72
CA ASP A 3 8.47 -51.61 -21.03
C ASP A 3 7.82 -50.22 -21.26
N GLN A 4 6.95 -49.74 -20.36
CA GLN A 4 6.28 -48.44 -20.55
C GLN A 4 7.00 -47.27 -19.90
N ALA A 5 7.88 -47.51 -18.96
CA ALA A 5 8.65 -46.46 -18.31
C ALA A 5 9.94 -46.10 -19.07
N GLU A 6 10.42 -46.99 -19.89
CA GLU A 6 11.61 -46.78 -20.73
C GLU A 6 11.26 -46.00 -22.01
N GLU A 7 10.15 -46.32 -22.65
CA GLU A 7 9.61 -45.56 -23.79
C GLU A 7 9.27 -44.08 -23.43
N LEU A 8 8.79 -43.86 -22.23
CA LEU A 8 8.55 -42.47 -21.77
C LEU A 8 9.83 -41.65 -21.52
N ARG A 9 10.94 -42.34 -21.15
CA ARG A 9 12.23 -41.67 -20.97
C ARG A 9 12.92 -41.36 -22.30
N GLU A 10 12.76 -42.18 -23.33
CA GLU A 10 13.28 -41.89 -24.67
C GLU A 10 12.50 -40.77 -25.38
N LEU A 11 11.20 -40.65 -25.17
CA LEU A 11 10.41 -39.55 -25.69
C LEU A 11 10.70 -38.19 -25.03
N MET A 12 11.25 -38.19 -23.82
CA MET A 12 11.68 -36.96 -23.12
C MET A 12 13.15 -36.58 -23.37
N GLY A 13 13.91 -37.46 -24.05
CA GLY A 13 15.36 -37.31 -24.28
C GLY A 13 15.79 -36.66 -25.59
N ASN A 14 14.89 -36.48 -26.57
CA ASN A 14 15.23 -35.97 -27.90
C ASN A 14 14.45 -34.72 -28.28
N THR A 15 14.68 -33.62 -27.55
CA THR A 15 14.39 -32.29 -28.05
C THR A 15 15.71 -31.55 -28.26
N PRO A 16 16.03 -31.05 -29.46
CA PRO A 16 17.27 -30.33 -29.70
C PRO A 16 17.26 -29.08 -28.84
N SER A 17 18.34 -28.88 -28.10
CA SER A 17 18.62 -27.68 -27.30
C SER A 17 18.68 -26.47 -28.21
N SER A 18 17.53 -25.88 -28.49
CA SER A 18 17.46 -24.47 -28.88
C SER A 18 17.90 -23.66 -27.68
N THR A 19 19.06 -23.05 -27.79
CA THR A 19 19.58 -22.03 -26.89
C THR A 19 18.58 -20.89 -26.84
N GLN A 20 17.51 -21.04 -26.04
CA GLN A 20 16.72 -19.91 -25.64
C GLN A 20 17.63 -19.06 -24.74
N LYS A 21 18.13 -17.94 -25.29
CA LYS A 21 18.56 -16.82 -24.51
C LYS A 21 17.42 -16.60 -23.48
N LYS A 22 17.70 -16.90 -22.21
CA LYS A 22 16.94 -16.35 -21.12
C LYS A 22 17.06 -14.84 -21.27
N ASP A 23 16.05 -14.22 -21.85
CA ASP A 23 15.77 -12.82 -21.60
C ASP A 23 15.59 -12.74 -20.09
N GLU A 24 16.64 -12.32 -19.40
CA GLU A 24 16.58 -11.73 -18.08
C GLU A 24 15.86 -10.38 -18.21
N SER A 25 14.59 -10.41 -18.62
CA SER A 25 13.68 -9.36 -18.26
C SER A 25 13.51 -9.51 -16.75
N SER A 26 14.25 -8.72 -15.99
CA SER A 26 13.99 -8.49 -14.57
C SER A 26 12.48 -8.21 -14.48
N SER A 27 11.71 -9.20 -14.04
CA SER A 27 10.26 -9.06 -13.93
C SER A 27 10.04 -7.92 -12.93
N HIS A 28 9.73 -6.77 -13.47
CA HIS A 28 9.41 -5.59 -12.67
C HIS A 28 8.22 -5.96 -11.80
N LYS A 29 8.44 -6.09 -10.50
CA LYS A 29 7.40 -6.42 -9.55
C LYS A 29 6.89 -5.15 -8.88
N THR A 30 5.62 -4.88 -9.06
CA THR A 30 4.92 -3.77 -8.39
C THR A 30 4.99 -3.93 -6.88
N ARG A 31 5.48 -2.93 -6.17
CA ARG A 31 5.49 -2.88 -4.70
C ARG A 31 4.16 -2.30 -4.19
N ILE A 32 3.50 -3.01 -3.28
CA ILE A 32 2.19 -2.62 -2.73
C ILE A 32 2.32 -2.24 -1.28
N ILE A 33 1.97 -1.00 -0.96
CA ILE A 33 2.09 -0.38 0.36
C ILE A 33 0.68 -0.07 0.88
N ALA A 34 0.29 -0.64 2.02
CA ALA A 34 -0.91 -0.24 2.73
C ALA A 34 -0.57 0.80 3.80
N ILE A 35 -1.22 1.96 3.77
CA ILE A 35 -1.08 2.98 4.81
C ILE A 35 -2.30 2.91 5.71
N THR A 36 -2.07 2.64 6.99
CA THR A 36 -3.12 2.40 7.98
C THR A 36 -2.86 3.13 9.30
N SER A 37 -3.85 3.15 10.17
CA SER A 37 -3.74 3.74 11.52
C SER A 37 -4.78 3.14 12.46
N GLY A 38 -4.46 3.04 13.74
CA GLY A 38 -5.43 2.62 14.76
C GLY A 38 -6.53 3.66 15.03
N LYS A 39 -6.28 4.95 14.74
CA LYS A 39 -7.18 6.08 15.03
C LYS A 39 -7.44 6.93 13.79
N GLY A 40 -8.65 7.44 13.66
CA GLY A 40 -8.99 8.46 12.67
C GLY A 40 -8.33 9.80 12.94
N GLY A 41 -8.10 10.61 11.89
CA GLY A 41 -7.58 11.96 12.02
C GLY A 41 -6.06 12.10 12.25
N VAL A 42 -5.29 11.02 12.31
CA VAL A 42 -3.82 11.08 12.46
C VAL A 42 -3.08 11.56 11.21
N GLY A 43 -3.78 11.80 10.10
CA GLY A 43 -3.21 12.31 8.86
C GLY A 43 -2.83 11.25 7.84
N LYS A 44 -3.36 10.05 7.94
CA LYS A 44 -3.10 8.90 7.06
C LYS A 44 -3.22 9.25 5.57
N THR A 45 -4.34 9.81 5.12
CA THR A 45 -4.59 10.23 3.73
C THR A 45 -3.57 11.27 3.25
N ASN A 46 -3.20 12.24 4.11
CA ASN A 46 -2.14 13.19 3.78
C ASN A 46 -0.79 12.49 3.55
N MET A 47 -0.46 11.50 4.37
CA MET A 47 0.76 10.70 4.16
C MET A 47 0.68 9.92 2.86
N ALA A 48 -0.43 9.23 2.58
CA ALA A 48 -0.63 8.44 1.37
C ALA A 48 -0.47 9.29 0.09
N VAL A 49 -1.17 10.41 0.01
CA VAL A 49 -1.13 11.30 -1.16
C VAL A 49 0.27 11.90 -1.35
N ASN A 50 0.87 12.46 -0.29
CA ASN A 50 2.14 13.15 -0.42
C ASN A 50 3.33 12.19 -0.60
N MET A 51 3.29 10.98 -0.05
CA MET A 51 4.26 9.92 -0.36
C MET A 51 4.13 9.44 -1.80
N ALA A 52 2.91 9.27 -2.32
CA ALA A 52 2.69 8.93 -3.73
C ALA A 52 3.33 9.96 -4.67
N ILE A 53 3.15 11.25 -4.38
CA ILE A 53 3.77 12.35 -5.14
C ILE A 53 5.30 12.30 -5.01
N ALA A 54 5.84 12.05 -3.82
CA ALA A 54 7.28 11.96 -3.63
C ALA A 54 7.90 10.80 -4.44
N TYR A 55 7.25 9.64 -4.50
CA TYR A 55 7.68 8.52 -5.35
C TYR A 55 7.61 8.89 -6.84
N ALA A 56 6.53 9.56 -7.27
CA ALA A 56 6.42 10.03 -8.66
C ALA A 56 7.53 11.03 -9.03
N GLN A 57 7.92 11.92 -8.09
CA GLN A 57 9.05 12.83 -8.26
C GLN A 57 10.41 12.12 -8.38
N LEU A 58 10.52 10.88 -7.91
CA LEU A 58 11.68 10.00 -8.15
C LEU A 58 11.59 9.21 -9.48
N GLY A 59 10.61 9.52 -10.32
CA GLY A 59 10.40 8.86 -11.62
C GLY A 59 9.64 7.53 -11.55
N LYS A 60 9.04 7.17 -10.40
CA LYS A 60 8.26 5.96 -10.25
C LYS A 60 6.86 6.13 -10.84
N LYS A 61 6.34 5.08 -11.47
CA LYS A 61 4.94 4.98 -11.88
C LYS A 61 4.10 4.60 -10.67
N VAL A 62 3.32 5.55 -10.14
CA VAL A 62 2.58 5.38 -8.88
C VAL A 62 1.08 5.36 -9.14
N ILE A 63 0.41 4.38 -8.53
CA ILE A 63 -1.06 4.33 -8.43
C ILE A 63 -1.44 4.48 -6.97
N LEU A 64 -2.29 5.46 -6.68
CA LEU A 64 -2.90 5.64 -5.36
C LEU A 64 -4.34 5.14 -5.39
N ILE A 65 -4.68 4.23 -4.48
CA ILE A 65 -6.01 3.65 -4.35
C ILE A 65 -6.63 4.14 -3.04
N ASP A 66 -7.83 4.71 -3.12
CA ASP A 66 -8.63 5.03 -1.94
C ASP A 66 -9.35 3.77 -1.44
N GLY A 67 -8.85 3.19 -0.37
CA GLY A 67 -9.40 2.01 0.29
C GLY A 67 -10.31 2.34 1.49
N ASP A 68 -10.57 3.62 1.78
CA ASP A 68 -11.51 4.00 2.84
C ASP A 68 -12.96 3.86 2.35
N LEU A 69 -13.66 2.88 2.90
CA LEU A 69 -15.04 2.57 2.52
C LEU A 69 -16.06 3.55 3.10
N GLY A 70 -15.67 4.30 4.12
CA GLY A 70 -16.58 5.22 4.84
C GLY A 70 -16.59 6.62 4.28
N MET A 71 -15.41 7.16 4.03
CA MET A 71 -15.25 8.55 3.59
C MET A 71 -14.07 8.65 2.61
N ALA A 72 -14.41 8.79 1.32
CA ALA A 72 -13.43 9.06 0.28
C ALA A 72 -12.80 10.45 0.50
N ASN A 73 -11.53 10.49 0.89
CA ASN A 73 -10.82 11.72 1.21
C ASN A 73 -9.67 12.01 0.23
N VAL A 74 -9.19 11.01 -0.47
CA VAL A 74 -8.08 11.15 -1.44
C VAL A 74 -8.48 12.07 -2.60
N ASN A 75 -9.67 11.88 -3.17
CA ASN A 75 -10.20 12.68 -4.26
C ASN A 75 -10.37 14.17 -3.88
N VAL A 76 -10.75 14.44 -2.61
CA VAL A 76 -10.86 15.80 -2.09
C VAL A 76 -9.47 16.45 -2.02
N LEU A 77 -8.47 15.74 -1.52
CA LEU A 77 -7.11 16.25 -1.38
C LEU A 77 -6.43 16.49 -2.73
N LEU A 78 -6.78 15.69 -3.74
CA LEU A 78 -6.28 15.81 -5.11
C LEU A 78 -7.08 16.79 -5.96
N ASN A 79 -8.21 17.30 -5.44
CA ASN A 79 -9.18 18.12 -6.18
C ASN A 79 -9.64 17.45 -7.49
N VAL A 80 -9.99 16.17 -7.41
CA VAL A 80 -10.46 15.39 -8.58
C VAL A 80 -11.86 14.82 -8.29
N VAL A 81 -12.65 14.68 -9.35
CA VAL A 81 -13.98 14.07 -9.28
C VAL A 81 -13.98 12.80 -10.14
N PRO A 82 -13.77 11.62 -9.53
CA PRO A 82 -13.81 10.37 -10.26
C PRO A 82 -15.21 10.07 -10.77
N GLN A 83 -15.34 9.82 -12.08
CA GLN A 83 -16.63 9.45 -12.69
C GLN A 83 -16.99 7.99 -12.40
N TYR A 84 -15.98 7.16 -12.24
CA TYR A 84 -16.10 5.72 -12.00
C TYR A 84 -15.21 5.29 -10.85
N ASN A 85 -15.51 4.14 -10.28
CA ASN A 85 -14.78 3.54 -9.19
C ASN A 85 -14.72 2.00 -9.34
N LEU A 86 -14.15 1.30 -8.40
CA LEU A 86 -14.02 -0.16 -8.46
C LEU A 86 -15.36 -0.91 -8.59
N MET A 87 -16.47 -0.32 -8.13
CA MET A 87 -17.79 -0.95 -8.30
C MET A 87 -18.17 -1.17 -9.75
N GLN A 88 -17.87 -0.21 -10.63
CA GLN A 88 -18.14 -0.38 -12.06
C GLN A 88 -17.33 -1.50 -12.69
N VAL A 89 -16.10 -1.73 -12.21
CA VAL A 89 -15.28 -2.88 -12.66
C VAL A 89 -15.87 -4.19 -12.17
N ILE A 90 -16.25 -4.28 -10.90
CA ILE A 90 -16.87 -5.46 -10.30
C ILE A 90 -18.18 -5.81 -11.04
N ASN A 91 -18.99 -4.80 -11.34
CA ASN A 91 -20.25 -4.98 -12.08
C ASN A 91 -20.05 -5.15 -13.59
N ARG A 92 -18.83 -5.27 -14.09
CA ARG A 92 -18.47 -5.41 -15.52
C ARG A 92 -18.96 -4.27 -16.42
N GLN A 93 -19.20 -3.09 -15.84
CA GLN A 93 -19.66 -1.88 -16.55
C GLN A 93 -18.48 -1.10 -17.13
N LYS A 94 -17.30 -1.23 -16.53
CA LYS A 94 -16.06 -0.58 -16.92
C LYS A 94 -14.88 -1.53 -16.72
N THR A 95 -13.80 -1.29 -17.46
CA THR A 95 -12.51 -1.94 -17.29
C THR A 95 -11.68 -1.20 -16.23
N MET A 96 -10.62 -1.84 -15.72
CA MET A 96 -9.71 -1.20 -14.78
C MET A 96 -9.06 0.04 -15.39
N SER A 97 -8.68 0.00 -16.66
CA SER A 97 -8.06 1.13 -17.37
C SER A 97 -8.99 2.34 -17.51
N GLU A 98 -10.31 2.13 -17.63
CA GLU A 98 -11.29 3.21 -17.74
C GLU A 98 -11.58 3.94 -16.43
N ILE A 99 -11.32 3.31 -15.28
CA ILE A 99 -11.54 3.92 -13.96
C ILE A 99 -10.28 4.57 -13.38
N ILE A 100 -9.12 4.33 -13.98
CA ILE A 100 -7.87 5.00 -13.58
C ILE A 100 -7.93 6.45 -14.04
N LEU A 101 -7.74 7.36 -13.08
CA LEU A 101 -7.67 8.80 -13.33
C LEU A 101 -6.22 9.26 -13.31
N ASP A 102 -5.77 9.91 -14.38
CA ASP A 102 -4.51 10.64 -14.40
C ASP A 102 -4.68 11.96 -13.63
N THR A 103 -3.74 12.28 -12.74
CA THR A 103 -3.79 13.49 -11.94
C THR A 103 -2.74 14.50 -12.38
N GLU A 104 -3.00 15.80 -12.15
CA GLU A 104 -2.03 16.87 -12.44
C GLU A 104 -0.73 16.77 -11.62
N VAL A 105 -0.73 15.97 -10.55
CA VAL A 105 0.43 15.81 -9.65
C VAL A 105 1.33 14.62 -10.04
N GLY A 106 1.08 14.01 -11.20
CA GLY A 106 1.94 12.96 -11.77
C GLY A 106 1.72 11.57 -11.21
N ILE A 107 0.64 11.33 -10.46
CA ILE A 107 0.23 10.00 -9.99
C ILE A 107 -1.08 9.59 -10.66
N LYS A 108 -1.34 8.29 -10.73
CA LYS A 108 -2.64 7.75 -11.12
C LYS A 108 -3.48 7.50 -9.87
N PHE A 109 -4.79 7.72 -9.99
CA PHE A 109 -5.73 7.55 -8.87
C PHE A 109 -6.85 6.58 -9.23
N ILE A 110 -7.23 5.73 -8.27
CA ILE A 110 -8.39 4.85 -8.34
C ILE A 110 -9.27 5.09 -7.13
N ALA A 111 -10.52 5.47 -7.36
CA ALA A 111 -11.52 5.55 -6.30
C ALA A 111 -12.01 4.14 -5.94
N GLY A 112 -11.80 3.73 -4.69
CA GLY A 112 -12.21 2.42 -4.20
C GLY A 112 -13.70 2.31 -3.95
N ALA A 113 -14.31 3.34 -3.36
CA ALA A 113 -15.69 3.33 -2.89
C ALA A 113 -16.01 2.01 -2.15
N ASN A 114 -17.27 1.58 -2.14
CA ASN A 114 -17.68 0.31 -1.52
C ASN A 114 -17.26 -0.95 -2.32
N GLY A 115 -16.44 -0.80 -3.38
CA GLY A 115 -16.03 -1.92 -4.23
C GLY A 115 -15.28 -3.01 -3.46
N PHE A 116 -14.34 -2.63 -2.61
CA PHE A 116 -13.55 -3.61 -1.87
C PHE A 116 -14.36 -4.44 -0.87
N SER A 117 -15.37 -3.88 -0.21
CA SER A 117 -16.24 -4.67 0.69
C SER A 117 -17.07 -5.70 -0.07
N LYS A 118 -17.43 -5.41 -1.32
CA LYS A 118 -18.20 -6.32 -2.18
C LYS A 118 -17.34 -7.49 -2.68
N ILE A 119 -16.05 -7.29 -2.88
CA ILE A 119 -15.12 -8.32 -3.39
C ILE A 119 -15.17 -9.60 -2.54
N ALA A 120 -15.33 -9.47 -1.21
CA ALA A 120 -15.41 -10.62 -0.31
C ALA A 120 -16.62 -11.54 -0.57
N ASN A 121 -17.65 -11.06 -1.29
CA ASN A 121 -18.90 -11.75 -1.56
C ASN A 121 -19.09 -12.10 -3.06
N LEU A 122 -18.04 -11.89 -3.88
CA LEU A 122 -18.10 -12.22 -5.32
C LEU A 122 -18.13 -13.73 -5.55
N SER A 123 -18.80 -14.15 -6.62
CA SER A 123 -18.71 -15.52 -7.15
C SER A 123 -17.30 -15.80 -7.69
N VAL A 124 -16.98 -17.07 -7.93
CA VAL A 124 -15.67 -17.47 -8.48
C VAL A 124 -15.41 -16.82 -9.84
N GLU A 125 -16.43 -16.71 -10.69
CA GLU A 125 -16.31 -16.09 -12.01
C GLU A 125 -16.08 -14.57 -11.93
N GLU A 126 -16.77 -13.90 -11.00
CA GLU A 126 -16.59 -12.46 -10.77
C GLU A 126 -15.22 -12.17 -10.20
N LEU A 127 -14.72 -13.03 -9.30
CA LEU A 127 -13.37 -12.95 -8.74
C LEU A 127 -12.29 -13.11 -9.81
N ASP A 128 -12.43 -14.08 -10.72
CA ASP A 128 -11.48 -14.30 -11.82
C ASP A 128 -11.47 -13.09 -12.77
N TYR A 129 -12.64 -12.57 -13.12
CA TYR A 129 -12.72 -11.35 -13.92
C TYR A 129 -12.04 -10.16 -13.22
N PHE A 130 -12.37 -9.91 -11.95
CA PHE A 130 -11.76 -8.83 -11.18
C PHE A 130 -10.25 -8.98 -11.08
N ALA A 131 -9.76 -10.20 -10.83
CA ALA A 131 -8.34 -10.49 -10.76
C ALA A 131 -7.59 -10.18 -12.07
N LYS A 132 -8.20 -10.54 -13.23
CA LYS A 132 -7.66 -10.20 -14.55
C LYS A 132 -7.60 -8.69 -14.79
N GLN A 133 -8.64 -7.97 -14.36
CA GLN A 133 -8.67 -6.51 -14.45
C GLN A 133 -7.63 -5.88 -13.52
N PHE A 134 -7.54 -6.32 -12.27
CA PHE A 134 -6.59 -5.79 -11.29
C PHE A 134 -5.13 -6.09 -11.66
N ALA A 135 -4.86 -7.20 -12.34
CA ALA A 135 -3.51 -7.55 -12.83
C ALA A 135 -2.95 -6.51 -13.80
N GLN A 136 -3.79 -5.72 -14.48
CA GLN A 136 -3.36 -4.62 -15.36
C GLN A 136 -2.60 -3.52 -14.60
N LEU A 137 -2.78 -3.42 -13.28
CA LEU A 137 -2.05 -2.48 -12.41
C LEU A 137 -0.57 -2.86 -12.25
N GLY A 138 -0.17 -4.06 -12.66
CA GLY A 138 1.20 -4.57 -12.58
C GLY A 138 2.23 -3.78 -13.40
N ASN A 139 1.80 -2.81 -14.22
CA ASN A 139 2.68 -1.88 -14.91
C ASN A 139 3.14 -0.69 -14.04
N ALA A 140 2.61 -0.56 -12.84
CA ALA A 140 3.04 0.43 -11.86
C ALA A 140 4.29 -0.07 -11.10
N ASP A 141 5.17 0.85 -10.72
CA ASP A 141 6.29 0.56 -9.81
C ASP A 141 5.78 0.39 -8.38
N ILE A 142 4.83 1.25 -8.00
CA ILE A 142 4.31 1.33 -6.64
C ILE A 142 2.79 1.51 -6.68
N ILE A 143 2.10 0.74 -5.84
CA ILE A 143 0.69 0.95 -5.51
C ILE A 143 0.61 1.32 -4.04
N ILE A 144 0.04 2.48 -3.73
CA ILE A 144 -0.25 2.90 -2.36
C ILE A 144 -1.75 2.77 -2.12
N ILE A 145 -2.13 2.13 -1.02
CA ILE A 145 -3.52 1.97 -0.61
C ILE A 145 -3.74 2.79 0.66
N ASP A 146 -4.53 3.85 0.58
CA ASP A 146 -5.01 4.59 1.76
C ASP A 146 -6.19 3.85 2.38
N THR A 147 -5.99 3.17 3.49
CA THR A 147 -7.05 2.37 4.12
C THR A 147 -7.93 3.21 5.05
N GLY A 148 -9.06 2.68 5.48
CA GLY A 148 -9.81 3.25 6.61
C GLY A 148 -8.99 3.22 7.91
N ALA A 149 -9.46 3.92 8.94
CA ALA A 149 -8.89 3.85 10.28
C ALA A 149 -9.43 2.65 11.05
N GLY A 150 -8.65 2.16 12.02
CA GLY A 150 -9.06 1.07 12.91
C GLY A 150 -8.85 -0.30 12.32
N ILE A 151 -9.53 -1.29 12.90
CA ILE A 151 -9.29 -2.73 12.74
C ILE A 151 -10.43 -3.46 12.01
N ALA A 152 -11.20 -2.74 11.20
CA ALA A 152 -12.28 -3.36 10.43
C ALA A 152 -11.72 -4.42 9.45
N ASN A 153 -12.52 -5.44 9.15
CA ASN A 153 -12.09 -6.58 8.33
C ASN A 153 -11.51 -6.19 6.97
N ASN A 154 -12.09 -5.18 6.33
CA ASN A 154 -11.57 -4.65 5.06
C ASN A 154 -10.18 -4.03 5.20
N VAL A 155 -9.89 -3.33 6.30
CA VAL A 155 -8.56 -2.79 6.60
C VAL A 155 -7.56 -3.92 6.78
N LEU A 156 -7.91 -4.93 7.57
CA LEU A 156 -7.05 -6.10 7.81
C LEU A 156 -6.79 -6.90 6.52
N GLN A 157 -7.75 -6.95 5.59
CA GLN A 157 -7.54 -7.59 4.29
C GLN A 157 -6.47 -6.85 3.46
N PHE A 158 -6.50 -5.51 3.40
CA PHE A 158 -5.46 -4.73 2.73
C PHE A 158 -4.10 -4.92 3.36
N VAL A 159 -4.04 -4.84 4.69
CA VAL A 159 -2.83 -5.04 5.48
C VAL A 159 -2.25 -6.44 5.24
N ALA A 160 -3.09 -7.47 5.23
CA ALA A 160 -2.67 -8.85 5.03
C ALA A 160 -2.15 -9.14 3.62
N ALA A 161 -2.57 -8.35 2.64
CA ALA A 161 -2.24 -8.54 1.23
C ALA A 161 -1.03 -7.72 0.77
N ALA A 162 -0.78 -6.57 1.40
CA ALA A 162 0.31 -5.66 1.04
C ALA A 162 1.70 -6.28 1.28
N ASP A 163 2.69 -5.79 0.55
CA ASP A 163 4.10 -6.13 0.78
C ASP A 163 4.65 -5.39 2.00
N GLU A 164 4.17 -4.16 2.22
CA GLU A 164 4.57 -3.31 3.33
C GLU A 164 3.34 -2.63 3.95
N VAL A 165 3.37 -2.47 5.26
CA VAL A 165 2.30 -1.80 6.02
C VAL A 165 2.88 -0.61 6.79
N TYR A 166 2.43 0.59 6.45
CA TYR A 166 2.85 1.80 7.15
C TYR A 166 1.79 2.19 8.17
N VAL A 167 2.12 2.03 9.45
CA VAL A 167 1.26 2.43 10.56
C VAL A 167 1.56 3.87 10.91
N VAL A 168 0.56 4.75 10.73
CA VAL A 168 0.67 6.18 11.04
C VAL A 168 0.11 6.44 12.43
N THR A 169 0.86 7.17 13.25
CA THR A 169 0.46 7.64 14.58
C THR A 169 0.82 9.11 14.79
N THR A 170 0.42 9.68 15.93
CA THR A 170 0.77 11.04 16.38
C THR A 170 1.28 11.01 17.82
N PRO A 171 1.85 12.12 18.35
CA PRO A 171 2.26 12.22 19.76
C PRO A 171 1.13 12.08 20.78
N GLU A 172 -0.14 12.14 20.35
CA GLU A 172 -1.28 11.98 21.23
C GLU A 172 -1.26 10.60 21.94
N PRO A 173 -1.43 10.54 23.29
CA PRO A 173 -1.39 9.27 24.02
C PRO A 173 -2.37 8.22 23.50
N THR A 174 -3.57 8.63 23.11
CA THR A 174 -4.58 7.74 22.53
C THR A 174 -4.14 7.19 21.17
N ALA A 175 -3.54 8.00 20.31
CA ALA A 175 -3.05 7.56 19.00
C ALA A 175 -1.89 6.56 19.13
N ILE A 176 -1.03 6.73 20.12
CA ILE A 176 0.06 5.78 20.45
C ILE A 176 -0.53 4.42 20.89
N THR A 177 -1.53 4.45 21.78
CA THR A 177 -2.21 3.23 22.24
C THR A 177 -2.93 2.53 21.09
N ASP A 178 -3.63 3.27 20.24
CA ASP A 178 -4.34 2.72 19.09
C ASP A 178 -3.39 2.17 18.03
N ALA A 179 -2.22 2.80 17.83
CA ALA A 179 -1.17 2.26 16.94
C ALA A 179 -0.62 0.93 17.48
N TYR A 180 -0.35 0.84 18.78
CA TYR A 180 0.03 -0.44 19.39
C TYR A 180 -1.06 -1.49 19.24
N GLY A 181 -2.32 -1.14 19.49
CA GLY A 181 -3.47 -2.04 19.29
C GLY A 181 -3.57 -2.54 17.86
N MET A 182 -3.37 -1.67 16.88
CA MET A 182 -3.35 -2.03 15.46
C MET A 182 -2.22 -3.01 15.15
N ILE A 183 -0.99 -2.72 15.60
CA ILE A 183 0.17 -3.60 15.40
C ILE A 183 -0.08 -4.96 16.09
N LYS A 184 -0.64 -4.97 17.29
CA LYS A 184 -0.98 -6.20 18.02
C LYS A 184 -1.93 -7.07 17.20
N ILE A 185 -3.01 -6.51 16.67
CA ILE A 185 -3.98 -7.27 15.88
C ILE A 185 -3.34 -7.78 14.58
N ILE A 186 -2.54 -6.97 13.89
CA ILE A 186 -1.81 -7.41 12.69
C ILE A 186 -0.91 -8.62 13.04
N THR A 187 -0.16 -8.55 14.12
CA THR A 187 0.79 -9.60 14.48
C THR A 187 0.12 -10.85 15.04
N THR A 188 -0.98 -10.73 15.78
CA THR A 188 -1.69 -11.88 16.36
C THR A 188 -2.61 -12.57 15.37
N GLU A 189 -3.30 -11.82 14.50
CA GLU A 189 -4.23 -12.40 13.56
C GLU A 189 -3.59 -12.78 12.21
N LEU A 190 -2.51 -12.12 11.84
CA LEU A 190 -1.86 -12.26 10.54
C LEU A 190 -0.38 -12.67 10.66
N GLY A 191 0.10 -13.00 11.86
CA GLY A 191 1.52 -13.24 12.17
C GLY A 191 2.22 -14.29 11.31
N GLU A 192 1.48 -15.31 10.86
CA GLU A 192 2.02 -16.33 9.93
C GLU A 192 2.42 -15.77 8.56
N ARG A 193 1.98 -14.54 8.20
CA ARG A 193 2.21 -13.93 6.89
C ARG A 193 3.49 -13.11 6.80
N ASN A 194 4.25 -12.95 7.87
CA ASN A 194 5.50 -12.17 7.95
C ASN A 194 5.37 -10.76 7.32
N ILE A 195 4.42 -9.98 7.83
CA ILE A 195 4.08 -8.65 7.31
C ILE A 195 5.17 -7.64 7.68
N ASN A 196 5.70 -6.92 6.71
CA ASN A 196 6.70 -5.86 6.95
C ASN A 196 6.01 -4.60 7.49
N ILE A 197 6.00 -4.43 8.83
CA ILE A 197 5.37 -3.28 9.50
C ILE A 197 6.39 -2.15 9.67
N LYS A 198 6.02 -0.97 9.19
CA LYS A 198 6.81 0.25 9.30
C LYS A 198 6.01 1.33 10.05
N LEU A 199 6.67 2.03 10.99
CA LEU A 199 6.05 3.06 11.81
C LEU A 199 6.42 4.46 11.31
N LEU A 200 5.41 5.31 11.14
CA LEU A 200 5.54 6.73 10.81
C LEU A 200 4.88 7.58 11.90
N VAL A 201 5.62 8.54 12.47
CA VAL A 201 5.09 9.45 13.49
C VAL A 201 4.79 10.81 12.86
N ASN A 202 3.52 11.18 12.78
CA ASN A 202 3.06 12.45 12.22
C ASN A 202 2.81 13.49 13.31
N ARG A 203 2.80 14.78 12.93
CA ARG A 203 2.51 15.93 13.81
C ARG A 203 3.46 16.04 15.00
N VAL A 204 4.74 15.81 14.78
CA VAL A 204 5.73 16.03 15.83
C VAL A 204 6.20 17.48 15.86
N HIS A 205 6.58 17.97 17.05
CA HIS A 205 7.16 19.30 17.21
C HIS A 205 8.68 19.29 17.12
N SER A 206 9.31 18.14 17.39
CA SER A 206 10.77 17.97 17.24
C SER A 206 11.13 16.57 16.74
N ALA A 207 12.36 16.42 16.23
CA ALA A 207 12.90 15.11 15.82
C ALA A 207 13.05 14.16 17.01
N GLU A 208 13.42 14.70 18.18
CA GLU A 208 13.57 13.97 19.43
C GLU A 208 12.22 13.40 19.88
N GLU A 209 11.14 14.19 19.76
CA GLU A 209 9.79 13.72 20.07
C GLU A 209 9.40 12.55 19.17
N GLY A 210 9.60 12.67 17.88
CA GLY A 210 9.29 11.59 16.92
C GLY A 210 10.07 10.32 17.24
N LYS A 211 11.36 10.44 17.54
CA LYS A 211 12.20 9.31 17.93
C LYS A 211 11.74 8.68 19.26
N LYS A 212 11.48 9.49 20.29
CA LYS A 212 11.03 9.01 21.61
C LYS A 212 9.74 8.20 21.51
N ILE A 213 8.80 8.67 20.68
CA ILE A 213 7.51 7.96 20.46
C ILE A 213 7.75 6.65 19.72
N SER A 214 8.54 6.67 18.65
CA SER A 214 8.84 5.46 17.89
C SER A 214 9.57 4.43 18.75
N ASP A 215 10.59 4.82 19.50
CA ASP A 215 11.35 3.93 20.39
C ASP A 215 10.43 3.29 21.45
N ARG A 216 9.49 4.07 22.01
CA ARG A 216 8.52 3.55 22.97
C ARG A 216 7.62 2.49 22.35
N ILE A 217 7.03 2.74 21.17
CA ILE A 217 6.15 1.77 20.49
C ILE A 217 6.94 0.51 20.11
N ILE A 218 8.12 0.68 19.51
CA ILE A 218 8.98 -0.43 19.06
C ILE A 218 9.40 -1.30 20.25
N THR A 219 9.79 -0.67 21.37
CA THR A 219 10.17 -1.39 22.59
C THR A 219 9.01 -2.23 23.13
N ILE A 220 7.82 -1.64 23.25
CA ILE A 220 6.63 -2.36 23.74
C ILE A 220 6.25 -3.49 22.79
N VAL A 221 6.25 -3.24 21.49
CA VAL A 221 5.96 -4.29 20.47
C VAL A 221 7.00 -5.41 20.55
N GLY A 222 8.29 -5.09 20.64
CA GLY A 222 9.35 -6.09 20.79
C GLY A 222 9.18 -6.93 22.03
N GLN A 223 8.89 -6.31 23.19
CA GLN A 223 8.75 -6.99 24.48
C GLN A 223 7.51 -7.89 24.58
N PHE A 224 6.36 -7.39 24.12
CA PHE A 224 5.07 -8.10 24.33
C PHE A 224 4.60 -8.93 23.13
N LEU A 225 5.03 -8.59 21.93
CA LEU A 225 4.58 -9.27 20.71
C LEU A 225 5.72 -10.03 20.02
N ASN A 226 6.95 -9.88 20.49
CA ASN A 226 8.16 -10.46 19.88
C ASN A 226 8.21 -10.19 18.35
N TYR A 227 7.86 -8.96 17.96
CA TYR A 227 7.76 -8.56 16.57
C TYR A 227 8.63 -7.34 16.28
N LYS A 228 9.27 -7.31 15.11
CA LYS A 228 10.11 -6.20 14.68
C LYS A 228 9.28 -5.21 13.87
N VAL A 229 9.32 -3.94 14.29
CA VAL A 229 8.72 -2.81 13.56
C VAL A 229 9.84 -1.85 13.18
N ASP A 230 9.92 -1.48 11.90
CA ASP A 230 10.93 -0.55 11.43
C ASP A 230 10.40 0.90 11.51
N TYR A 231 11.20 1.81 12.04
CA TYR A 231 10.88 3.24 12.06
C TYR A 231 11.29 3.90 10.73
N ILE A 232 10.33 4.39 9.96
CA ILE A 232 10.61 5.05 8.67
C ILE A 232 10.77 6.57 8.77
N GLY A 233 10.37 7.19 9.87
CA GLY A 233 10.57 8.62 10.10
C GLY A 233 9.37 9.32 10.70
N PHE A 234 9.44 10.63 10.68
CA PHE A 234 8.41 11.52 11.23
C PHE A 234 8.08 12.65 10.27
N VAL A 235 6.93 13.28 10.51
CA VAL A 235 6.51 14.49 9.80
C VAL A 235 6.15 15.56 10.83
N TYR A 236 6.67 16.77 10.65
CA TYR A 236 6.40 17.90 11.55
C TYR A 236 4.95 18.34 11.50
N ASP A 237 4.44 18.78 12.66
CA ASP A 237 3.22 19.57 12.71
C ASP A 237 3.49 20.96 12.10
N ASP A 238 2.70 21.32 11.09
CA ASP A 238 2.91 22.56 10.34
C ASP A 238 1.58 23.02 9.75
N SER A 239 1.31 24.31 9.84
CA SER A 239 0.09 24.94 9.33
C SER A 239 -0.07 24.79 7.81
N VAL A 240 1.02 24.55 7.07
CA VAL A 240 0.96 24.28 5.62
C VAL A 240 0.11 23.05 5.31
N VAL A 241 0.07 22.05 6.19
CA VAL A 241 -0.75 20.84 6.00
C VAL A 241 -2.23 21.21 6.04
N SER A 242 -2.68 21.94 7.05
CA SER A 242 -4.06 22.39 7.15
C SER A 242 -4.45 23.31 5.99
N ALA A 243 -3.56 24.24 5.64
CA ALA A 243 -3.77 25.16 4.51
C ALA A 243 -3.88 24.41 3.17
N SER A 244 -3.12 23.34 3.00
CA SER A 244 -3.14 22.51 1.79
C SER A 244 -4.46 21.73 1.67
N VAL A 245 -4.97 21.20 2.78
CA VAL A 245 -6.27 20.51 2.83
C VAL A 245 -7.41 21.46 2.45
N ILE A 246 -7.43 22.67 3.03
CA ILE A 246 -8.43 23.69 2.70
C ILE A 246 -8.40 24.07 1.22
N ARG A 247 -7.20 24.14 0.63
CA ARG A 247 -7.00 24.45 -0.79
C ARG A 247 -7.24 23.25 -1.71
N GLN A 248 -7.49 22.07 -1.16
CA GLN A 248 -7.62 20.83 -1.92
C GLN A 248 -6.41 20.59 -2.85
N LYS A 249 -5.20 20.87 -2.34
CA LYS A 249 -3.93 20.67 -3.05
C LYS A 249 -2.89 20.10 -2.09
N PRO A 250 -2.22 18.99 -2.44
CA PRO A 250 -1.22 18.36 -1.57
C PRO A 250 -0.10 19.32 -1.18
N PHE A 251 0.40 19.25 0.04
CA PHE A 251 1.46 20.17 0.52
C PHE A 251 2.78 19.98 -0.24
N MET A 252 3.04 18.81 -0.81
CA MET A 252 4.18 18.58 -1.71
C MET A 252 4.12 19.45 -2.98
N VAL A 253 2.92 19.91 -3.35
CA VAL A 253 2.68 20.81 -4.51
C VAL A 253 2.61 22.26 -4.06
N VAL A 254 1.84 22.54 -2.99
CA VAL A 254 1.62 23.91 -2.48
C VAL A 254 2.91 24.54 -1.96
N ASN A 255 3.69 23.79 -1.20
CA ASN A 255 4.97 24.25 -0.65
C ASN A 255 5.98 23.09 -0.54
N PRO A 256 6.66 22.77 -1.67
CA PRO A 256 7.58 21.64 -1.75
C PRO A 256 8.85 21.79 -0.90
N THR A 257 9.07 22.97 -0.31
CA THR A 257 10.19 23.29 0.61
C THR A 257 9.77 23.35 2.07
N SER A 258 8.49 23.16 2.38
CA SER A 258 7.99 23.11 3.76
C SER A 258 8.60 21.93 4.54
N LYS A 259 8.64 22.08 5.87
CA LYS A 259 9.15 20.99 6.75
C LYS A 259 8.46 19.64 6.50
N PRO A 260 7.11 19.54 6.43
CA PRO A 260 6.44 18.29 6.10
C PRO A 260 6.86 17.72 4.74
N ALA A 261 6.98 18.55 3.70
CA ALA A 261 7.40 18.11 2.37
C ALA A 261 8.82 17.56 2.37
N GLN A 262 9.75 18.23 3.07
CA GLN A 262 11.12 17.74 3.23
C GLN A 262 11.16 16.41 4.00
N CYS A 263 10.36 16.25 5.06
CA CYS A 263 10.25 14.99 5.78
C CYS A 263 9.79 13.86 4.87
N ILE A 264 8.73 14.05 4.07
CA ILE A 264 8.24 13.05 3.13
C ILE A 264 9.31 12.68 2.09
N LYS A 265 9.98 13.66 1.48
CA LYS A 265 11.09 13.43 0.53
C LYS A 265 12.21 12.60 1.17
N HIS A 266 12.57 12.93 2.41
CA HIS A 266 13.61 12.21 3.15
C HIS A 266 13.21 10.76 3.46
N ILE A 267 11.98 10.56 3.93
CA ILE A 267 11.43 9.23 4.22
C ILE A 267 11.44 8.36 2.96
N VAL A 268 10.85 8.85 1.88
CA VAL A 268 10.75 8.11 0.61
C VAL A 268 12.14 7.87 0.02
N GLY A 269 13.02 8.88 0.01
CA GLY A 269 14.39 8.73 -0.50
C GLY A 269 15.23 7.74 0.31
N ARG A 270 15.00 7.62 1.63
CA ARG A 270 15.65 6.62 2.47
C ARG A 270 15.13 5.23 2.19
N ILE A 271 13.82 5.07 2.09
CA ILE A 271 13.19 3.78 1.77
C ILE A 271 13.71 3.25 0.42
N GLU A 272 13.77 4.09 -0.62
CA GLU A 272 14.26 3.68 -1.94
C GLU A 272 15.75 3.30 -1.97
N LYS A 273 16.55 3.82 -1.04
CA LYS A 273 17.98 3.48 -0.93
C LYS A 273 18.23 2.21 -0.12
N THR A 274 17.37 1.91 0.85
CA THR A 274 17.58 0.81 1.80
C THR A 274 16.76 -0.43 1.48
N ASP A 275 15.64 -0.26 0.80
CA ASP A 275 14.70 -1.34 0.50
C ASP A 275 14.97 -1.92 -0.89
N LEU A 276 15.79 -2.96 -0.94
CA LEU A 276 15.83 -3.94 -2.03
C LEU A 276 14.79 -5.05 -1.78
N GLY A 277 13.69 -4.71 -1.09
CA GLY A 277 12.66 -5.64 -0.66
C GLY A 277 12.07 -6.44 -1.83
N THR A 278 11.88 -7.73 -1.60
CA THR A 278 11.18 -8.60 -2.54
C THR A 278 9.70 -8.26 -2.53
N SER A 279 9.25 -7.56 -3.56
CA SER A 279 7.82 -7.38 -3.79
C SER A 279 7.24 -8.66 -4.40
N ASP A 280 6.08 -9.06 -3.94
CA ASP A 280 5.37 -10.22 -4.45
C ASP A 280 4.54 -9.90 -5.70
N GLY A 281 4.28 -8.62 -5.94
CA GLY A 281 3.54 -8.09 -7.07
C GLY A 281 2.02 -8.24 -6.97
N VAL A 282 1.32 -7.65 -7.94
CA VAL A 282 -0.14 -7.51 -7.97
C VAL A 282 -0.88 -8.85 -7.87
N SER A 283 -0.38 -9.89 -8.55
CA SER A 283 -1.01 -11.22 -8.53
C SER A 283 -0.96 -11.88 -7.14
N SER A 284 0.15 -11.70 -6.40
CA SER A 284 0.26 -12.20 -5.03
C SER A 284 -0.63 -11.42 -4.07
N PHE A 285 -0.65 -10.10 -4.22
CA PHE A 285 -1.57 -9.24 -3.46
C PHE A 285 -3.01 -9.72 -3.57
N LEU A 286 -3.51 -9.94 -4.79
CA LEU A 286 -4.87 -10.42 -5.00
C LEU A 286 -5.12 -11.78 -4.36
N LYS A 287 -4.20 -12.74 -4.51
CA LYS A 287 -4.32 -14.07 -3.87
C LYS A 287 -4.41 -13.95 -2.36
N LYS A 288 -3.59 -13.09 -1.74
CA LYS A 288 -3.60 -12.84 -0.30
C LYS A 288 -4.88 -12.11 0.15
N PHE A 289 -5.33 -11.12 -0.62
CA PHE A 289 -6.53 -10.33 -0.35
C PHE A 289 -7.81 -11.18 -0.39
N LEU A 290 -7.90 -12.08 -1.38
CA LEU A 290 -9.06 -12.96 -1.58
C LEU A 290 -9.05 -14.20 -0.70
N ARG A 291 -7.95 -14.53 -0.04
CA ARG A 291 -7.83 -15.69 0.83
C ARG A 291 -8.65 -15.46 2.10
N LYS A 292 -9.86 -16.02 2.16
CA LYS A 292 -10.66 -16.09 3.38
C LYS A 292 -9.86 -16.82 4.48
N LYS A 293 -9.96 -16.31 5.72
CA LYS A 293 -9.51 -17.05 6.90
C LYS A 293 -10.34 -18.32 7.08
#